data_dfa8e578a0ad2d6ac5552d19c579a976
#
_entry.id   dfa8e578a0ad2d6ac5552d19c579a976
#
_cell.length_a   1.000
_cell.length_b   1.000
_cell.length_c   1.000
_cell.angle_alpha   90.00
_cell.angle_beta   90.00
_cell.angle_gamma   90.00
#
_symmetry.space_group_name_H-M   'P 1'
#
loop_
_entity.id
_entity.type
_entity.pdbx_description
1 polymer ?
#
loop_
_entity_poly.entity_id
_entity_poly.type
_entity_poly.pdbx_seq_one_letter_code
_entity_poly.pdbx_strand_id
1 'polypeptide(L)'
;VSYNMNMAINAPDLSDYNLMNASEKLEYELLAGRYSPLEGYDGFVDKLQKMQDYYTRLKEVLRGVDTYWLNEPLRTVFNHSHNLYIDGGDQAMRYGLGISYNNRDGVMKKSDRDGLGVNIDLIYRRKGLLFSNKASVDLSNSEREPVAFSQFSRANPYYRKKQENGVIPMYLERKTGLYGE
;
A
#
# COMPACT_ATOMS: atom_id res chain seq x y z
N VAL A 1 10.05 37.48 5.35
CA VAL A 1 9.13 36.34 5.55
C VAL A 1 8.91 35.67 4.20
N SER A 2 9.07 34.37 4.11
CA SER A 2 8.80 33.57 2.93
C SER A 2 7.89 32.37 3.27
N TYR A 3 6.98 32.06 2.36
CA TYR A 3 6.11 30.90 2.44
C TYR A 3 6.16 30.14 1.12
N ASN A 4 6.41 28.85 1.22
CA ASN A 4 6.42 27.94 0.07
C ASN A 4 5.48 26.77 0.34
N MET A 5 4.69 26.42 -0.66
CA MET A 5 3.80 25.27 -0.63
C MET A 5 4.01 24.43 -1.88
N ASN A 6 4.11 23.12 -1.69
CA ASN A 6 4.12 22.15 -2.77
C ASN A 6 2.96 21.18 -2.61
N MET A 7 2.34 20.83 -3.72
CA MET A 7 1.24 19.87 -3.78
C MET A 7 1.51 18.86 -4.89
N ALA A 8 1.17 17.60 -4.66
CA ALA A 8 1.27 16.53 -5.63
C ALA A 8 0.13 15.52 -5.49
N ILE A 9 -0.41 15.09 -6.61
CA ILE A 9 -1.35 13.97 -6.67
C ILE A 9 -0.58 12.78 -7.24
N ASN A 10 -0.53 11.68 -6.51
CA ASN A 10 0.09 10.44 -6.95
C ASN A 10 -0.99 9.37 -7.10
N ALA A 11 -1.11 8.82 -8.30
CA ALA A 11 -2.00 7.72 -8.61
C ALA A 11 -1.17 6.48 -8.99
N PRO A 12 -1.62 5.27 -8.62
CA PRO A 12 -0.97 4.05 -9.09
C PRO A 12 -1.18 3.88 -10.59
N ASP A 13 -0.14 3.48 -11.29
CA ASP A 13 -0.22 3.04 -12.67
C ASP A 13 -0.12 1.51 -12.72
N LEU A 14 -1.17 0.87 -13.21
CA LEU A 14 -1.28 -0.57 -13.36
C LEU A 14 -1.38 -1.00 -14.83
N SER A 15 -1.13 -0.10 -15.77
CA SER A 15 -1.28 -0.34 -17.21
C SER A 15 -0.39 -1.47 -17.75
N ASP A 16 0.77 -1.69 -17.13
CA ASP A 16 1.71 -2.75 -17.52
C ASP A 16 1.37 -4.14 -16.93
N TYR A 17 0.36 -4.22 -16.08
CA TYR A 17 -0.04 -5.48 -15.45
C TYR A 17 -1.18 -6.16 -16.23
N ASN A 18 -0.80 -7.01 -17.17
CA ASN A 18 -1.73 -7.84 -17.95
C ASN A 18 -2.04 -9.15 -17.20
N LEU A 19 -2.93 -9.08 -16.20
CA LEU A 19 -3.38 -10.26 -15.47
C LEU A 19 -4.57 -10.92 -16.20
N MET A 20 -4.62 -12.25 -16.10
CA MET A 20 -5.78 -13.02 -16.56
C MET A 20 -7.03 -12.62 -15.78
N ASN A 21 -8.16 -12.48 -16.45
CA ASN A 21 -9.46 -12.38 -15.80
C ASN A 21 -9.88 -13.73 -15.20
N ALA A 22 -11.00 -13.75 -14.46
CA ALA A 22 -11.43 -14.94 -13.73
C ALA A 22 -11.71 -16.14 -14.64
N SER A 23 -12.25 -15.92 -15.84
CA SER A 23 -12.52 -16.97 -16.83
C SER A 23 -11.23 -17.53 -17.42
N GLU A 24 -10.37 -16.65 -17.91
CA GLU A 24 -9.06 -17.01 -18.47
C GLU A 24 -8.19 -17.75 -17.44
N LYS A 25 -8.20 -17.29 -16.19
CA LYS A 25 -7.45 -17.93 -15.12
C LYS A 25 -7.94 -19.34 -14.81
N LEU A 26 -9.25 -19.54 -14.76
CA LEU A 26 -9.84 -20.86 -14.50
C LEU A 26 -9.58 -21.82 -15.67
N GLU A 27 -9.70 -21.35 -16.91
CA GLU A 27 -9.39 -22.12 -18.11
C GLU A 27 -7.90 -22.51 -18.15
N TYR A 28 -7.01 -21.56 -17.91
CA TYR A 28 -5.57 -21.85 -17.82
C TYR A 28 -5.26 -22.92 -16.76
N GLU A 29 -5.87 -22.84 -15.58
CA GLU A 29 -5.67 -23.82 -14.50
C GLU A 29 -6.20 -25.21 -14.88
N LEU A 30 -7.30 -25.28 -15.64
CA LEU A 30 -7.85 -26.53 -16.15
C LEU A 30 -6.89 -27.17 -17.17
N LEU A 31 -6.39 -26.39 -18.13
CA LEU A 31 -5.45 -26.85 -19.14
C LEU A 31 -4.08 -27.22 -18.54
N ALA A 32 -3.65 -26.52 -17.50
CA ALA A 32 -2.42 -26.82 -16.75
C ALA A 32 -2.54 -28.07 -15.84
N GLY A 33 -3.69 -28.74 -15.83
CA GLY A 33 -3.90 -29.98 -15.06
C GLY A 33 -4.08 -29.77 -13.56
N ARG A 34 -4.35 -28.54 -13.09
CA ARG A 34 -4.55 -28.27 -11.65
C ARG A 34 -5.67 -29.12 -11.03
N TYR A 35 -6.67 -29.46 -11.83
CA TYR A 35 -7.84 -30.24 -11.40
C TYR A 35 -7.78 -31.71 -11.83
N SER A 36 -6.63 -32.16 -12.38
CA SER A 36 -6.39 -33.56 -12.71
C SER A 36 -5.94 -34.32 -11.47
N PRO A 37 -6.36 -35.60 -11.30
CA PRO A 37 -5.88 -36.42 -10.21
C PRO A 37 -4.36 -36.63 -10.31
N LEU A 38 -3.68 -36.76 -9.17
CA LEU A 38 -2.27 -37.12 -9.14
C LEU A 38 -2.10 -38.59 -9.57
N GLU A 39 -1.14 -38.86 -10.45
CA GLU A 39 -0.79 -40.21 -10.83
C GLU A 39 -0.28 -41.00 -9.63
N GLY A 40 -0.77 -42.27 -9.47
CA GLY A 40 -0.31 -43.17 -8.40
C GLY A 40 -0.96 -43.04 -7.05
N TYR A 41 -1.87 -42.09 -6.87
CA TYR A 41 -2.67 -41.96 -5.64
C TYR A 41 -4.05 -42.62 -5.85
N ASP A 42 -4.58 -43.34 -4.83
CA ASP A 42 -5.92 -43.94 -4.93
C ASP A 42 -6.96 -42.81 -4.98
N GLY A 43 -7.14 -42.37 -6.23
CA GLY A 43 -7.51 -41.04 -6.60
C GLY A 43 -8.98 -40.73 -6.57
N PHE A 44 -9.87 -41.55 -6.00
CA PHE A 44 -11.30 -41.23 -6.04
C PHE A 44 -11.63 -39.99 -5.19
N VAL A 45 -11.12 -39.93 -3.97
CA VAL A 45 -11.34 -38.80 -3.06
C VAL A 45 -10.68 -37.53 -3.58
N ASP A 46 -9.42 -37.62 -4.03
CA ASP A 46 -8.69 -36.50 -4.64
C ASP A 46 -9.38 -36.01 -5.91
N LYS A 47 -9.85 -36.92 -6.76
CA LYS A 47 -10.62 -36.57 -7.96
C LYS A 47 -11.91 -35.83 -7.63
N LEU A 48 -12.67 -36.31 -6.65
CA LEU A 48 -13.91 -35.65 -6.22
C LEU A 48 -13.61 -34.25 -5.65
N GLN A 49 -12.60 -34.10 -4.80
CA GLN A 49 -12.22 -32.83 -4.22
C GLN A 49 -11.82 -31.81 -5.30
N LYS A 50 -10.97 -32.21 -6.26
CA LYS A 50 -10.56 -31.36 -7.37
C LYS A 50 -11.71 -30.98 -8.27
N MET A 51 -12.63 -31.89 -8.56
CA MET A 51 -13.86 -31.56 -9.29
C MET A 51 -14.73 -30.57 -8.52
N GLN A 52 -14.90 -30.77 -7.21
CA GLN A 52 -15.67 -29.85 -6.38
C GLN A 52 -15.04 -28.44 -6.35
N ASP A 53 -13.72 -28.39 -6.23
CA ASP A 53 -12.97 -27.13 -6.27
C ASP A 53 -13.16 -26.41 -7.61
N TYR A 54 -13.05 -27.14 -8.73
CA TYR A 54 -13.28 -26.57 -10.06
C TYR A 54 -14.70 -26.01 -10.21
N TYR A 55 -15.72 -26.81 -9.88
CA TYR A 55 -17.12 -26.35 -10.02
C TYR A 55 -17.47 -25.22 -9.08
N THR A 56 -16.87 -25.17 -7.89
CA THR A 56 -17.05 -24.06 -6.97
C THR A 56 -16.51 -22.77 -7.55
N ARG A 57 -15.33 -22.79 -8.17
CA ARG A 57 -14.73 -21.65 -8.86
C ARG A 57 -15.49 -21.27 -10.11
N LEU A 58 -15.89 -22.26 -10.92
CA LEU A 58 -16.71 -22.05 -12.13
C LEU A 58 -18.02 -21.35 -11.78
N LYS A 59 -18.68 -21.76 -10.70
CA LYS A 59 -19.90 -21.11 -10.19
C LYS A 59 -19.68 -19.63 -9.92
N GLU A 60 -18.54 -19.25 -9.32
CA GLU A 60 -18.23 -17.85 -9.06
C GLU A 60 -17.94 -17.08 -10.36
N VAL A 61 -17.21 -17.69 -11.29
CA VAL A 61 -16.99 -17.11 -12.62
C VAL A 61 -18.31 -16.87 -13.37
N LEU A 62 -19.22 -17.86 -13.37
CA LEU A 62 -20.52 -17.75 -14.01
C LEU A 62 -21.45 -16.70 -13.33
N ARG A 63 -21.21 -16.39 -12.07
CA ARG A 63 -21.87 -15.29 -11.34
C ARG A 63 -21.27 -13.92 -11.63
N GLY A 64 -20.25 -13.84 -12.50
CA GLY A 64 -19.57 -12.61 -12.87
C GLY A 64 -18.54 -12.13 -11.85
N VAL A 65 -18.04 -13.00 -10.97
CA VAL A 65 -16.95 -12.64 -10.06
C VAL A 65 -15.67 -12.55 -10.87
N ASP A 66 -15.11 -11.34 -10.90
CA ASP A 66 -13.84 -11.04 -11.53
C ASP A 66 -13.17 -9.90 -10.75
N THR A 67 -12.37 -10.28 -9.75
CA THR A 67 -11.76 -9.34 -8.81
C THR A 67 -10.35 -8.96 -9.27
N TYR A 68 -10.16 -7.71 -9.66
CA TYR A 68 -8.84 -7.18 -9.95
C TYR A 68 -8.10 -6.81 -8.66
N TRP A 69 -7.43 -7.79 -8.07
CA TRP A 69 -6.84 -7.68 -6.73
C TRP A 69 -5.77 -6.60 -6.60
N LEU A 70 -5.10 -6.21 -7.68
CA LEU A 70 -4.05 -5.20 -7.65
C LEU A 70 -4.56 -3.81 -7.22
N ASN A 71 -5.84 -3.52 -7.43
CA ASN A 71 -6.43 -2.26 -6.97
C ASN A 71 -6.65 -2.20 -5.45
N GLU A 72 -6.73 -3.36 -4.79
CA GLU A 72 -7.12 -3.42 -3.38
C GLU A 72 -6.13 -2.77 -2.42
N PRO A 73 -4.80 -2.95 -2.57
CA PRO A 73 -3.84 -2.31 -1.70
C PRO A 73 -3.55 -0.86 -2.07
N LEU A 74 -4.08 -0.36 -3.19
CA LEU A 74 -3.70 0.92 -3.77
C LEU A 74 -4.76 1.99 -3.56
N ARG A 75 -4.31 3.24 -3.63
CA ARG A 75 -5.16 4.44 -3.59
C ARG A 75 -4.47 5.60 -4.29
N THR A 76 -5.24 6.54 -4.82
CA THR A 76 -4.73 7.85 -5.20
C THR A 76 -4.55 8.69 -3.94
N VAL A 77 -3.43 9.38 -3.83
CA VAL A 77 -3.09 10.20 -2.67
C VAL A 77 -2.78 11.64 -3.07
N PHE A 78 -3.07 12.55 -2.16
CA PHE A 78 -2.74 13.97 -2.26
C PHE A 78 -1.69 14.32 -1.22
N ASN A 79 -0.48 14.59 -1.68
CA ASN A 79 0.66 14.95 -0.83
C ASN A 79 0.86 16.46 -0.86
N HIS A 80 1.19 17.03 0.28
CA HIS A 80 1.46 18.45 0.38
C HIS A 80 2.56 18.77 1.40
N SER A 81 3.26 19.87 1.17
CA SER A 81 4.23 20.40 2.10
C SER A 81 4.11 21.91 2.21
N HIS A 82 4.33 22.41 3.42
CA HIS A 82 4.28 23.83 3.75
C HIS A 82 5.56 24.20 4.47
N ASN A 83 6.19 25.27 4.01
CA ASN A 83 7.40 25.80 4.63
C ASN A 83 7.21 27.31 4.83
N LEU A 84 7.26 27.73 6.08
CA LEU A 84 7.24 29.13 6.48
C LEU A 84 8.60 29.51 7.07
N TYR A 85 9.21 30.55 6.59
CA TYR A 85 10.44 31.09 7.15
C TYR A 85 10.27 32.59 7.43
N ILE A 86 10.60 32.94 8.67
CA ILE A 86 10.55 34.33 9.17
C ILE A 86 11.97 34.67 9.62
N ASP A 87 12.50 35.74 9.10
CA ASP A 87 13.82 36.25 9.46
C ASP A 87 13.78 37.75 9.73
N GLY A 88 14.69 38.22 10.56
CA GLY A 88 14.78 39.62 10.89
C GLY A 88 16.02 39.92 11.72
N GLY A 89 16.15 41.21 12.09
CA GLY A 89 17.24 41.69 12.92
C GLY A 89 18.04 42.79 12.28
N ASP A 90 19.16 43.12 12.91
CA ASP A 90 20.08 44.16 12.49
C ASP A 90 21.54 43.62 12.42
N GLN A 91 22.51 44.53 12.41
CA GLN A 91 23.95 44.18 12.39
C GLN A 91 24.41 43.49 13.69
N ALA A 92 23.75 43.78 14.81
CA ALA A 92 24.09 43.21 16.11
C ALA A 92 23.38 41.90 16.40
N MET A 93 22.12 41.78 15.96
CA MET A 93 21.30 40.59 16.22
C MET A 93 20.52 40.17 14.99
N ARG A 94 20.62 38.90 14.61
CA ARG A 94 19.80 38.28 13.56
C ARG A 94 19.11 37.06 14.11
N TYR A 95 17.87 36.88 13.72
CA TYR A 95 17.08 35.70 14.05
C TYR A 95 16.36 35.14 12.84
N GLY A 96 16.15 33.85 12.85
CA GLY A 96 15.37 33.12 11.87
C GLY A 96 14.50 32.08 12.56
N LEU A 97 13.28 31.91 12.09
CA LEU A 97 12.35 30.89 12.51
C LEU A 97 11.81 30.21 11.25
N GLY A 98 12.08 28.92 11.13
CA GLY A 98 11.54 28.07 10.10
C GLY A 98 10.52 27.09 10.68
N ILE A 99 9.38 26.94 10.03
CA ILE A 99 8.37 25.95 10.35
C ILE A 99 8.07 25.18 9.07
N SER A 100 8.16 23.87 9.11
CA SER A 100 7.87 22.99 7.98
C SER A 100 6.86 21.93 8.39
N TYR A 101 5.89 21.70 7.53
CA TYR A 101 4.95 20.57 7.64
C TYR A 101 4.93 19.79 6.34
N ASN A 102 5.02 18.47 6.44
CA ASN A 102 5.01 17.57 5.28
C ASN A 102 4.00 16.46 5.53
N ASN A 103 3.05 16.30 4.61
CA ASN A 103 2.23 15.10 4.51
C ASN A 103 2.67 14.32 3.27
N ARG A 104 3.05 13.07 3.45
CA ARG A 104 3.55 12.17 2.39
C ARG A 104 2.89 10.81 2.53
N ASP A 105 1.73 10.68 1.93
CA ASP A 105 1.02 9.42 1.87
C ASP A 105 1.52 8.59 0.68
N GLY A 106 1.70 7.30 0.92
CA GLY A 106 2.05 6.36 -0.14
C GLY A 106 0.81 5.90 -0.92
N VAL A 107 1.01 5.58 -2.19
CA VAL A 107 -0.04 4.97 -3.03
C VAL A 107 -0.48 3.59 -2.51
N MET A 108 0.35 2.91 -1.74
CA MET A 108 -0.05 1.73 -0.98
C MET A 108 -0.70 2.16 0.33
N LYS A 109 -1.87 1.59 0.65
CA LYS A 109 -2.55 1.79 1.93
C LYS A 109 -1.63 1.41 3.08
N LYS A 110 -1.74 2.12 4.23
CA LYS A 110 -0.88 1.96 5.41
C LYS A 110 0.61 2.28 5.16
N SER A 111 0.86 3.23 4.27
CA SER A 111 2.19 3.71 3.95
C SER A 111 2.20 5.24 4.04
N ASP A 112 1.90 5.77 5.23
CA ASP A 112 1.66 7.19 5.46
C ASP A 112 2.77 7.78 6.31
N ARG A 113 3.11 9.04 6.05
CA ARG A 113 4.13 9.75 6.79
C ARG A 113 3.82 11.24 6.90
N ASP A 114 3.71 11.70 8.14
CA ASP A 114 3.62 13.10 8.48
C ASP A 114 4.88 13.59 9.18
N GLY A 115 5.25 14.83 8.95
CA GLY A 115 6.40 15.45 9.59
C GLY A 115 6.16 16.92 9.88
N LEU A 116 6.57 17.34 11.08
CA LEU A 116 6.61 18.74 11.50
C LEU A 116 8.04 19.08 11.93
N GLY A 117 8.63 20.09 11.30
CA GLY A 117 9.95 20.60 11.65
C GLY A 117 9.88 22.04 12.10
N VAL A 118 10.68 22.38 13.12
CA VAL A 118 10.87 23.76 13.60
C VAL A 118 12.36 24.02 13.69
N ASN A 119 12.82 25.10 13.07
CA ASN A 119 14.20 25.54 13.09
C ASN A 119 14.29 26.95 13.64
N ILE A 120 15.22 27.18 14.55
CA ILE A 120 15.49 28.49 15.14
C ILE A 120 16.97 28.81 14.93
N ASP A 121 17.24 29.94 14.30
CA ASP A 121 18.57 30.49 14.09
C ASP A 121 18.71 31.80 14.89
N LEU A 122 19.78 31.94 15.67
CA LEU A 122 20.09 33.16 16.39
C LEU A 122 21.56 33.49 16.24
N ILE A 123 21.85 34.69 15.79
CA ILE A 123 23.21 35.23 15.69
C ILE A 123 23.26 36.56 16.41
N TYR A 124 24.16 36.67 17.41
CA TYR A 124 24.41 37.91 18.11
C TYR A 124 25.87 38.30 18.04
N ARG A 125 26.13 39.56 17.69
CA ARG A 125 27.48 40.12 17.52
C ARG A 125 27.59 41.43 18.32
N ARG A 126 28.58 41.53 19.22
CA ARG A 126 28.86 42.78 19.95
C ARG A 126 30.31 42.82 20.41
N LYS A 127 31.05 43.91 20.11
CA LYS A 127 32.40 44.19 20.64
C LYS A 127 33.36 43.00 20.61
N GLY A 128 33.48 42.32 19.48
CA GLY A 128 34.36 41.15 19.33
C GLY A 128 33.76 39.81 19.78
N LEU A 129 32.58 39.80 20.42
CA LEU A 129 31.83 38.58 20.75
C LEU A 129 30.91 38.19 19.56
N LEU A 130 31.00 36.96 19.14
CA LEU A 130 30.05 36.32 18.22
C LEU A 130 29.41 35.13 18.92
N PHE A 131 28.09 35.20 19.12
CA PHE A 131 27.28 34.07 19.58
C PHE A 131 26.41 33.61 18.44
N SER A 132 26.46 32.30 18.10
CA SER A 132 25.63 31.70 17.08
C SER A 132 24.98 30.45 17.67
N ASN A 133 23.67 30.36 17.55
CA ASN A 133 22.90 29.18 17.97
C ASN A 133 21.98 28.75 16.85
N LYS A 134 21.92 27.46 16.61
CA LYS A 134 20.97 26.81 15.74
C LYS A 134 20.31 25.68 16.53
N ALA A 135 19.00 25.70 16.58
CA ALA A 135 18.20 24.64 17.19
C ALA A 135 17.21 24.12 16.16
N SER A 136 17.05 22.81 16.08
CA SER A 136 16.03 22.18 15.25
C SER A 136 15.31 21.07 16.03
N VAL A 137 14.01 20.97 15.79
CA VAL A 137 13.16 19.91 16.32
C VAL A 137 12.38 19.34 15.15
N ASP A 138 12.51 18.05 14.93
CA ASP A 138 11.78 17.32 13.89
C ASP A 138 10.94 16.23 14.55
N LEU A 139 9.63 16.30 14.33
CA LEU A 139 8.65 15.32 14.77
C LEU A 139 8.15 14.58 13.53
N SER A 140 8.18 13.26 13.54
CA SER A 140 7.64 12.48 12.45
C SER A 140 6.80 11.33 12.96
N ASN A 141 5.65 11.15 12.33
CA ASN A 141 4.80 9.98 12.50
C ASN A 141 4.77 9.20 11.19
N SER A 142 4.88 7.88 11.26
CA SER A 142 4.82 7.05 10.06
C SER A 142 4.12 5.73 10.35
N GLU A 143 3.14 5.40 9.52
CA GLU A 143 2.56 4.07 9.45
C GLU A 143 3.22 3.30 8.31
N ARG A 144 3.85 2.16 8.61
CA ARG A 144 4.57 1.33 7.64
C ARG A 144 4.23 -0.15 7.86
N GLU A 145 3.01 -0.50 7.54
CA GLU A 145 2.56 -1.89 7.52
C GLU A 145 1.82 -2.21 6.21
N PRO A 146 2.37 -1.89 5.04
CA PRO A 146 1.73 -2.27 3.80
C PRO A 146 1.83 -3.79 3.65
N VAL A 147 0.73 -4.43 3.30
CA VAL A 147 0.74 -5.82 2.85
C VAL A 147 1.55 -5.89 1.55
N ALA A 148 2.42 -6.89 1.42
CA ALA A 148 3.26 -7.02 0.25
C ALA A 148 2.41 -7.07 -1.05
N PHE A 149 2.70 -6.20 -2.01
CA PHE A 149 1.98 -6.10 -3.27
C PHE A 149 1.91 -7.44 -4.02
N SER A 150 2.97 -8.26 -3.91
CA SER A 150 3.05 -9.60 -4.49
C SER A 150 1.98 -10.57 -3.97
N GLN A 151 1.41 -10.35 -2.81
CA GLN A 151 0.30 -11.19 -2.32
C GLN A 151 -0.97 -10.91 -3.10
N PHE A 152 -1.21 -9.67 -3.48
CA PHE A 152 -2.36 -9.29 -4.29
C PHE A 152 -2.21 -9.76 -5.75
N SER A 153 -1.00 -9.70 -6.32
CA SER A 153 -0.76 -10.19 -7.70
C SER A 153 -0.91 -11.71 -7.84
N ARG A 154 -0.79 -12.45 -6.74
CA ARG A 154 -0.97 -13.92 -6.70
C ARG A 154 -2.41 -14.34 -6.39
N ALA A 155 -3.24 -13.42 -5.94
CA ALA A 155 -4.64 -13.74 -5.61
C ALA A 155 -5.44 -14.03 -6.90
N ASN A 156 -6.18 -15.13 -6.88
CA ASN A 156 -6.96 -15.52 -8.06
C ASN A 156 -8.20 -14.63 -8.24
N PRO A 157 -8.50 -14.19 -9.46
CA PRO A 157 -9.57 -13.24 -9.73
C PRO A 157 -11.00 -13.80 -9.50
N TYR A 158 -11.17 -15.10 -9.46
CA TYR A 158 -12.46 -15.75 -9.16
C TYR A 158 -12.81 -15.78 -7.66
N TYR A 159 -11.99 -15.21 -6.78
CA TYR A 159 -12.33 -15.04 -5.37
C TYR A 159 -13.03 -13.70 -5.14
N ARG A 160 -14.10 -13.76 -4.34
CA ARG A 160 -14.84 -12.55 -3.94
C ARG A 160 -14.07 -11.77 -2.88
N LYS A 161 -14.06 -10.46 -3.03
CA LYS A 161 -13.57 -9.53 -2.00
C LYS A 161 -14.40 -9.58 -0.72
N LYS A 162 -15.73 -9.75 -0.89
CA LYS A 162 -16.70 -9.88 0.21
C LYS A 162 -17.64 -11.04 -0.07
N GLN A 163 -17.99 -11.77 0.96
CA GLN A 163 -19.03 -12.78 0.89
C GLN A 163 -20.41 -12.14 0.66
N GLU A 164 -21.42 -12.94 0.34
CA GLU A 164 -22.80 -12.45 0.09
C GLU A 164 -23.40 -11.73 1.31
N ASN A 165 -22.97 -12.09 2.52
CA ASN A 165 -23.35 -11.41 3.77
C ASN A 165 -22.53 -10.11 4.06
N GLY A 166 -21.68 -9.66 3.12
CA GLY A 166 -20.85 -8.46 3.26
C GLY A 166 -19.57 -8.63 4.08
N VAL A 167 -19.34 -9.80 4.65
CA VAL A 167 -18.14 -10.09 5.46
C VAL A 167 -16.93 -10.32 4.55
N ILE A 168 -15.80 -9.73 4.92
CA ILE A 168 -14.51 -9.98 4.26
C ILE A 168 -14.00 -11.34 4.75
N PRO A 169 -13.74 -12.31 3.85
CA PRO A 169 -13.24 -13.62 4.26
C PRO A 169 -11.83 -13.49 4.84
N MET A 170 -11.56 -14.19 5.92
CA MET A 170 -10.23 -14.24 6.55
C MET A 170 -9.19 -14.92 5.64
N TYR A 171 -9.66 -15.88 4.83
CA TYR A 171 -8.85 -16.63 3.87
C TYR A 171 -9.58 -16.70 2.53
N LEU A 172 -8.86 -16.46 1.44
CA LEU A 172 -9.40 -16.62 0.08
C LEU A 172 -9.45 -18.11 -0.32
N GLU A 173 -8.47 -18.88 0.11
CA GLU A 173 -8.39 -20.33 -0.13
C GLU A 173 -7.91 -21.01 1.15
N ARG A 174 -8.66 -22.03 1.59
CA ARG A 174 -8.24 -22.91 2.68
C ARG A 174 -7.75 -24.20 2.05
N LYS A 175 -6.46 -24.48 2.13
CA LYS A 175 -5.95 -25.80 1.80
C LYS A 175 -6.38 -26.75 2.92
N THR A 176 -7.39 -27.55 2.66
CA THR A 176 -7.67 -28.73 3.47
C THR A 176 -6.65 -29.80 3.12
N GLY A 177 -5.49 -29.78 3.77
CA GLY A 177 -4.56 -30.90 3.71
C GLY A 177 -5.18 -32.09 4.45
N LEU A 178 -5.06 -33.28 3.87
CA LEU A 178 -5.41 -34.57 4.54
C LEU A 178 -4.52 -34.85 5.77
N TYR A 179 -3.51 -34.03 6.00
CA TYR A 179 -2.65 -34.07 7.18
C TYR A 179 -2.69 -32.69 7.79
N GLY A 180 -3.43 -32.57 8.91
CA GLY A 180 -3.43 -31.36 9.71
C GLY A 180 -2.02 -31.08 10.25
N GLU A 181 -1.50 -29.93 9.96
CA GLU A 181 -0.63 -29.08 10.77
C GLU A 181 -1.20 -27.67 10.81
#